data_5be03d92ca1c3c456a40c73e1654eca7
#
_entry.id   5be03d92ca1c3c456a40c73e1654eca7
#
_cell.length_a   1.000
_cell.length_b   1.000
_cell.length_c   1.000
_cell.angle_alpha   90.00
_cell.angle_beta   90.00
_cell.angle_gamma   90.00
#
_symmetry.space_group_name_H-M   'P 1'
#
loop_
_entity.id
_entity.type
_entity.pdbx_description
1 polymer ?
#
loop_
_entity_poly.entity_id
_entity_poly.type
_entity_poly.pdbx_seq_one_letter_code
_entity_poly.pdbx_strand_id
1 'polypeptide(L)'
;MRTLPGTNWRDAYLGVAEHLVSQASRARPVLTGTSACVDAVFHVDSDRLARLARMAARPVPACADDRKGRELLDRVLARIMAGRGGELLSRWPAGPAWIRALLGPPARQQVGGTGPQASWALAAVGARSVLALADRSPGQLAVIDPRAGLCADGAVVAAGSLAPAGRATKLPHCILEFTAGTSHGGRALPRSSRIILRFGDEPIESDEQFLAMTPVLAKAARAGLVSGLNGLPDDAAQDNSAERHWLRALVQAWSDAGLDVIHHELAEFPSPRGLRDAATLG
;
A
#
# COMPACT_ATOMS: atom_id res chain seq x y z
N MET A 1 7.00 -24.93 -28.16
CA MET A 1 7.46 -23.59 -27.75
C MET A 1 8.80 -23.36 -28.42
N ARG A 2 8.88 -22.52 -29.47
CA ARG A 2 10.15 -22.21 -30.15
C ARG A 2 10.94 -21.25 -29.26
N THR A 3 12.02 -21.70 -28.68
CA THR A 3 13.03 -20.82 -28.08
C THR A 3 13.65 -19.98 -29.20
N LEU A 4 13.48 -18.68 -29.16
CA LEU A 4 14.19 -17.76 -30.05
C LEU A 4 15.69 -17.84 -29.69
N PRO A 5 16.56 -18.23 -30.65
CA PRO A 5 18.00 -18.36 -30.34
C PRO A 5 18.58 -16.98 -30.13
N GLY A 6 19.28 -16.79 -29.02
CA GLY A 6 20.16 -15.65 -28.77
C GLY A 6 19.56 -14.36 -28.26
N THR A 7 18.30 -14.34 -27.81
CA THR A 7 17.73 -13.13 -27.21
C THR A 7 18.38 -12.89 -25.84
N ASN A 8 19.25 -11.88 -25.76
CA ASN A 8 19.70 -11.37 -24.48
C ASN A 8 18.55 -10.59 -23.84
N TRP A 9 17.84 -11.23 -22.91
CA TRP A 9 16.69 -10.63 -22.23
C TRP A 9 17.01 -9.33 -21.55
N ARG A 10 18.23 -9.17 -21.04
CA ARG A 10 18.66 -7.92 -20.41
C ARG A 10 18.63 -6.75 -21.41
N ASP A 11 19.19 -6.97 -22.62
CA ASP A 11 19.21 -5.92 -23.64
C ASP A 11 17.80 -5.62 -24.17
N ALA A 12 16.97 -6.66 -24.30
CA ALA A 12 15.57 -6.48 -24.66
C ALA A 12 14.81 -5.64 -23.63
N TYR A 13 14.97 -5.92 -22.33
CA TYR A 13 14.37 -5.12 -21.26
C TYR A 13 14.91 -3.72 -21.18
N LEU A 14 16.22 -3.51 -21.39
CA LEU A 14 16.81 -2.18 -21.42
C LEU A 14 16.25 -1.35 -22.57
N GLY A 15 16.14 -1.94 -23.76
CA GLY A 15 15.54 -1.26 -24.92
C GLY A 15 14.07 -0.87 -24.71
N VAL A 16 13.27 -1.75 -24.05
CA VAL A 16 11.89 -1.43 -23.66
C VAL A 16 11.88 -0.31 -22.63
N ALA A 17 12.74 -0.35 -21.63
CA ALA A 17 12.82 0.67 -20.59
C ALA A 17 13.18 2.04 -21.18
N GLU A 18 14.17 2.12 -22.07
CA GLU A 18 14.56 3.34 -22.77
C GLU A 18 13.41 3.90 -23.62
N HIS A 19 12.72 3.03 -24.35
CA HIS A 19 11.55 3.42 -25.13
C HIS A 19 10.43 3.98 -24.23
N LEU A 20 10.08 3.29 -23.14
CA LEU A 20 9.06 3.74 -22.19
C LEU A 20 9.41 5.10 -21.59
N VAL A 21 10.65 5.29 -21.13
CA VAL A 21 11.11 6.56 -20.57
C VAL A 21 11.03 7.68 -21.61
N SER A 22 11.40 7.42 -22.87
CA SER A 22 11.33 8.43 -23.95
C SER A 22 9.90 8.87 -24.30
N GLN A 23 8.89 8.02 -24.05
CA GLN A 23 7.48 8.31 -24.31
C GLN A 23 6.70 8.79 -23.09
N ALA A 24 7.21 8.50 -21.89
CA ALA A 24 6.49 8.66 -20.61
C ALA A 24 5.96 10.10 -20.41
N SER A 25 6.79 11.12 -20.71
CA SER A 25 6.41 12.53 -20.53
C SER A 25 5.31 13.00 -21.49
N ARG A 26 5.14 12.31 -22.63
CA ARG A 26 4.12 12.61 -23.65
C ARG A 26 2.83 11.83 -23.44
N ALA A 27 2.88 10.78 -22.61
CA ALA A 27 1.70 9.98 -22.34
C ALA A 27 0.61 10.80 -21.62
N ARG A 28 -0.64 10.46 -21.89
CA ARG A 28 -1.78 10.96 -21.11
C ARG A 28 -1.62 10.49 -19.66
N PRO A 29 -2.04 11.28 -18.66
CA PRO A 29 -1.89 10.90 -17.27
C PRO A 29 -2.68 9.63 -16.92
N VAL A 30 -2.23 8.95 -15.87
CA VAL A 30 -2.94 7.83 -15.27
C VAL A 30 -3.57 8.32 -13.96
N LEU A 31 -4.86 8.06 -13.78
CA LEU A 31 -5.56 8.29 -12.52
C LEU A 31 -5.27 7.13 -11.58
N THR A 32 -4.87 7.42 -10.35
CA THR A 32 -4.54 6.40 -9.36
C THR A 32 -5.22 6.72 -8.04
N GLY A 33 -5.48 5.75 -7.23
CA GLY A 33 -6.06 5.86 -5.89
C GLY A 33 -6.37 4.46 -5.38
N THR A 34 -6.81 4.29 -4.17
CA THR A 34 -7.41 5.18 -3.21
C THR A 34 -6.85 4.97 -1.80
N SER A 35 -6.18 3.87 -1.50
CA SER A 35 -5.74 3.48 -0.17
C SER A 35 -4.29 3.87 0.11
N ALA A 36 -4.00 5.17 0.11
CA ALA A 36 -2.68 5.64 0.51
C ALA A 36 -2.43 5.39 2.01
N CYS A 37 -1.22 4.97 2.33
CA CYS A 37 -0.75 4.83 3.70
C CYS A 37 0.76 5.05 3.78
N VAL A 38 1.26 5.21 5.00
CA VAL A 38 2.69 5.24 5.29
C VAL A 38 3.13 3.85 5.72
N ASP A 39 4.06 3.25 4.99
CA ASP A 39 4.70 1.99 5.36
C ASP A 39 6.01 2.28 6.12
N ALA A 40 6.07 1.90 7.39
CA ALA A 40 7.28 1.92 8.21
C ALA A 40 7.96 0.55 8.12
N VAL A 41 9.09 0.46 7.43
CA VAL A 41 9.78 -0.80 7.12
C VAL A 41 10.87 -1.11 8.14
N PHE A 42 10.81 -2.31 8.68
CA PHE A 42 11.78 -2.86 9.63
C PHE A 42 12.43 -4.11 9.04
N HIS A 43 13.74 -4.11 8.91
CA HIS A 43 14.48 -5.34 8.53
C HIS A 43 14.68 -6.20 9.78
N VAL A 44 14.17 -7.42 9.75
CA VAL A 44 14.33 -8.39 10.84
C VAL A 44 15.56 -9.23 10.57
N ASP A 45 16.70 -8.72 11.00
CA ASP A 45 17.98 -9.46 11.07
C ASP A 45 18.02 -10.44 12.26
N SER A 46 19.12 -11.15 12.44
CA SER A 46 19.29 -12.11 13.53
C SER A 46 19.15 -11.49 14.92
N ASP A 47 19.64 -10.26 15.12
CA ASP A 47 19.58 -9.57 16.41
C ASP A 47 18.15 -9.16 16.76
N ARG A 48 17.43 -8.60 15.79
CA ARG A 48 16.01 -8.24 15.94
C ARG A 48 15.15 -9.49 16.13
N LEU A 49 15.42 -10.56 15.38
CA LEU A 49 14.73 -11.84 15.54
C LEU A 49 14.96 -12.42 16.95
N ALA A 50 16.21 -12.39 17.46
CA ALA A 50 16.53 -12.79 18.81
C ALA A 50 15.81 -11.90 19.86
N ARG A 51 15.67 -10.61 19.62
CA ARG A 51 14.94 -9.69 20.49
C ARG A 51 13.46 -10.03 20.53
N LEU A 52 12.83 -10.28 19.37
CA LEU A 52 11.43 -10.73 19.28
C LEU A 52 11.24 -12.04 20.06
N ALA A 53 12.12 -13.02 19.86
CA ALA A 53 12.05 -14.32 20.54
C ALA A 53 12.22 -14.19 22.06
N ARG A 54 13.17 -13.37 22.54
CA ARG A 54 13.33 -13.11 23.98
C ARG A 54 12.10 -12.45 24.60
N MET A 55 11.47 -11.51 23.90
CA MET A 55 10.25 -10.89 24.36
C MET A 55 9.11 -11.90 24.43
N ALA A 56 9.00 -12.76 23.42
CA ALA A 56 8.02 -13.84 23.40
C ALA A 56 8.23 -14.90 24.50
N ALA A 57 9.43 -15.11 24.98
CA ALA A 57 9.73 -16.04 26.04
C ALA A 57 9.43 -15.51 27.48
N ARG A 58 9.14 -14.21 27.63
CA ARG A 58 8.80 -13.63 28.94
C ARG A 58 7.42 -14.10 29.42
N PRO A 59 7.13 -14.09 30.72
CA PRO A 59 5.78 -14.34 31.23
C PRO A 59 4.75 -13.40 30.58
N VAL A 60 3.52 -13.88 30.41
CA VAL A 60 2.44 -13.07 29.83
C VAL A 60 2.14 -11.92 30.80
N PRO A 61 2.16 -10.67 30.33
CA PRO A 61 1.95 -9.51 31.18
C PRO A 61 0.52 -9.44 31.73
N ALA A 62 0.37 -8.82 32.91
CA ALA A 62 -0.94 -8.56 33.48
C ALA A 62 -1.68 -7.42 32.76
N CYS A 63 -0.94 -6.43 32.24
CA CYS A 63 -1.50 -5.30 31.51
C CYS A 63 -2.15 -5.73 30.18
N ALA A 64 -3.32 -5.19 29.87
CA ALA A 64 -4.09 -5.57 28.68
C ALA A 64 -3.36 -5.22 27.37
N ASP A 65 -2.70 -4.07 27.30
CA ASP A 65 -1.96 -3.65 26.10
C ASP A 65 -0.73 -4.51 25.85
N ASP A 66 -0.01 -4.88 26.91
CA ASP A 66 1.14 -5.78 26.79
C ASP A 66 0.72 -7.19 26.39
N ARG A 67 -0.48 -7.65 26.80
CA ARG A 67 -1.07 -8.91 26.31
C ARG A 67 -1.34 -8.90 24.82
N LYS A 68 -1.96 -7.82 24.31
CA LYS A 68 -2.18 -7.65 22.87
C LYS A 68 -0.87 -7.67 22.08
N GLY A 69 0.15 -6.98 22.61
CA GLY A 69 1.49 -6.99 22.05
C GLY A 69 2.08 -8.40 22.03
N ARG A 70 1.90 -9.16 23.09
CA ARG A 70 2.35 -10.54 23.18
C ARG A 70 1.65 -11.48 22.19
N GLU A 71 0.34 -11.44 22.12
CA GLU A 71 -0.45 -12.23 21.15
C GLU A 71 -0.06 -11.91 19.70
N LEU A 72 0.14 -10.63 19.38
CA LEU A 72 0.62 -10.22 18.07
C LEU A 72 2.02 -10.78 17.81
N LEU A 73 2.92 -10.69 18.78
CA LEU A 73 4.30 -11.17 18.65
C LEU A 73 4.37 -12.68 18.42
N ASP A 74 3.56 -13.48 19.13
CA ASP A 74 3.52 -14.93 18.94
C ASP A 74 3.07 -15.28 17.51
N ARG A 75 2.08 -14.57 16.98
CA ARG A 75 1.63 -14.74 15.58
C ARG A 75 2.69 -14.32 14.57
N VAL A 76 3.39 -13.21 14.82
CA VAL A 76 4.48 -12.71 13.99
C VAL A 76 5.62 -13.71 13.95
N LEU A 77 6.10 -14.16 15.10
CA LEU A 77 7.21 -15.13 15.19
C LEU A 77 6.86 -16.45 14.51
N ALA A 78 5.66 -16.97 14.74
CA ALA A 78 5.22 -18.20 14.08
C ALA A 78 5.28 -18.08 12.55
N ARG A 79 4.87 -16.93 12.00
CA ARG A 79 4.96 -16.68 10.54
C ARG A 79 6.40 -16.53 10.06
N ILE A 80 7.23 -15.73 10.75
CA ILE A 80 8.65 -15.56 10.40
C ILE A 80 9.36 -16.90 10.39
N MET A 81 9.25 -17.70 11.45
CA MET A 81 9.91 -19.00 11.57
C MET A 81 9.42 -20.01 10.52
N ALA A 82 8.20 -19.87 10.03
CA ALA A 82 7.67 -20.66 8.93
C ALA A 82 7.98 -20.07 7.53
N GLY A 83 8.67 -18.94 7.42
CA GLY A 83 8.93 -18.24 6.17
C GLY A 83 7.65 -17.74 5.48
N ARG A 84 6.58 -17.45 6.26
CA ARG A 84 5.29 -17.02 5.73
C ARG A 84 5.09 -15.53 5.97
N GLY A 85 4.82 -14.79 4.90
CA GLY A 85 4.43 -13.39 4.94
C GLY A 85 2.92 -13.19 5.05
N GLY A 86 2.47 -12.03 4.57
CA GLY A 86 1.07 -11.62 4.50
C GLY A 86 0.68 -10.62 5.58
N GLU A 87 -0.60 -10.29 5.64
CA GLU A 87 -1.11 -9.26 6.52
C GLU A 87 -1.60 -9.80 7.85
N LEU A 88 -1.47 -8.99 8.88
CA LEU A 88 -2.04 -9.19 10.21
C LEU A 88 -2.71 -7.88 10.65
N LEU A 89 -4.03 -7.92 10.78
CA LEU A 89 -4.80 -6.82 11.34
C LEU A 89 -4.88 -6.96 12.87
N SER A 90 -4.67 -5.84 13.56
CA SER A 90 -4.83 -5.73 15.02
C SER A 90 -5.51 -4.42 15.35
N ARG A 91 -6.65 -4.46 16.02
CA ARG A 91 -7.35 -3.26 16.51
C ARG A 91 -6.68 -2.72 17.78
N TRP A 92 -5.46 -2.24 17.61
CA TRP A 92 -4.62 -1.76 18.70
C TRP A 92 -3.86 -0.49 18.30
N PRO A 93 -4.41 0.70 18.55
CA PRO A 93 -3.79 1.97 18.11
C PRO A 93 -2.39 2.24 18.66
N ALA A 94 -2.02 1.67 19.81
CA ALA A 94 -0.67 1.79 20.37
C ALA A 94 0.36 0.88 19.68
N GLY A 95 -0.08 -0.03 18.80
CA GLY A 95 0.75 -1.03 18.16
C GLY A 95 1.97 -0.49 17.41
N PRO A 96 1.87 0.55 16.56
CA PRO A 96 3.04 1.09 15.86
C PRO A 96 4.11 1.63 16.81
N ALA A 97 3.72 2.30 17.89
CA ALA A 97 4.64 2.80 18.91
C ALA A 97 5.32 1.64 19.66
N TRP A 98 4.56 0.59 19.97
CA TRP A 98 5.07 -0.61 20.63
C TRP A 98 6.07 -1.35 19.72
N ILE A 99 5.79 -1.54 18.42
CA ILE A 99 6.73 -2.14 17.46
C ILE A 99 8.02 -1.31 17.38
N ARG A 100 7.91 0.02 17.33
CA ARG A 100 9.06 0.91 17.33
C ARG A 100 9.89 0.78 18.61
N ALA A 101 9.27 0.70 19.76
CA ALA A 101 9.97 0.48 21.03
C ALA A 101 10.69 -0.87 21.05
N LEU A 102 10.10 -1.90 20.46
CA LEU A 102 10.65 -3.24 20.40
C LEU A 102 11.80 -3.38 19.39
N LEU A 103 11.65 -2.83 18.17
CA LEU A 103 12.59 -3.02 17.06
C LEU A 103 13.52 -1.83 16.80
N GLY A 104 13.32 -0.72 17.50
CA GLY A 104 14.00 0.55 17.18
C GLY A 104 13.31 1.30 16.04
N PRO A 105 13.95 2.34 15.47
CA PRO A 105 13.39 3.08 14.36
C PRO A 105 13.25 2.20 13.12
N PRO A 106 12.27 2.50 12.23
CA PRO A 106 12.20 1.85 10.94
C PRO A 106 13.44 2.16 10.10
N ALA A 107 13.83 1.23 9.24
CA ALA A 107 14.95 1.43 8.31
C ALA A 107 14.61 2.48 7.25
N ARG A 108 13.34 2.54 6.85
CA ARG A 108 12.80 3.55 5.93
C ARG A 108 11.30 3.72 6.13
N GLN A 109 10.81 4.86 5.68
CA GLN A 109 9.38 5.07 5.44
C GLN A 109 9.17 5.20 3.93
N GLN A 110 8.06 4.67 3.44
CA GLN A 110 7.71 4.69 2.02
C GLN A 110 6.20 4.75 1.85
N VAL A 111 5.78 5.05 0.63
CA VAL A 111 4.36 5.01 0.29
C VAL A 111 3.86 3.56 0.27
N GLY A 112 2.73 3.32 0.91
CA GLY A 112 1.96 2.10 0.82
C GLY A 112 0.67 2.31 0.01
N GLY A 113 0.03 1.19 -0.36
CA GLY A 113 -1.14 1.15 -1.23
C GLY A 113 -0.78 1.02 -2.71
N THR A 114 -1.53 0.21 -3.44
CA THR A 114 -1.22 -0.12 -4.85
C THR A 114 -1.33 1.10 -5.76
N GLY A 115 -2.39 1.89 -5.63
CA GLY A 115 -2.57 3.11 -6.42
C GLY A 115 -1.45 4.13 -6.20
N PRO A 116 -1.11 4.50 -4.96
CA PRO A 116 0.01 5.40 -4.68
C PRO A 116 1.38 4.85 -5.11
N GLN A 117 1.62 3.54 -4.99
CA GLN A 117 2.84 2.92 -5.50
C GLN A 117 2.92 2.98 -7.03
N ALA A 118 1.79 2.81 -7.73
CA ALA A 118 1.72 2.99 -9.17
C ALA A 118 2.03 4.45 -9.56
N SER A 119 1.49 5.43 -8.83
CA SER A 119 1.83 6.85 -9.02
C SER A 119 3.32 7.12 -8.84
N TRP A 120 3.93 6.54 -7.81
CA TRP A 120 5.38 6.63 -7.58
C TRP A 120 6.19 6.01 -8.73
N ALA A 121 5.81 4.82 -9.19
CA ALA A 121 6.49 4.14 -10.30
C ALA A 121 6.37 4.93 -11.60
N LEU A 122 5.19 5.49 -11.89
CA LEU A 122 4.98 6.37 -13.04
C LEU A 122 5.87 7.61 -12.97
N ALA A 123 5.93 8.26 -11.82
CA ALA A 123 6.81 9.41 -11.61
C ALA A 123 8.30 9.06 -11.79
N ALA A 124 8.73 7.87 -11.37
CA ALA A 124 10.11 7.40 -11.52
C ALA A 124 10.52 7.27 -13.00
N VAL A 125 9.60 6.91 -13.90
CA VAL A 125 9.85 6.85 -15.35
C VAL A 125 9.49 8.15 -16.09
N GLY A 126 9.11 9.21 -15.37
CA GLY A 126 8.75 10.50 -15.94
C GLY A 126 7.33 10.57 -16.52
N ALA A 127 6.48 9.59 -16.25
CA ALA A 127 5.08 9.60 -16.64
C ALA A 127 4.22 10.38 -15.65
N ARG A 128 3.15 10.99 -16.15
CA ARG A 128 2.23 11.77 -15.33
C ARG A 128 1.19 10.88 -14.65
N SER A 129 0.92 11.14 -13.38
CA SER A 129 -0.20 10.55 -12.65
C SER A 129 -0.98 11.62 -11.92
N VAL A 130 -2.26 11.36 -11.66
CA VAL A 130 -3.08 12.14 -10.72
C VAL A 130 -3.59 11.17 -9.68
N LEU A 131 -3.21 11.41 -8.44
CA LEU A 131 -3.49 10.55 -7.31
C LEU A 131 -4.65 11.12 -6.48
N ALA A 132 -5.66 10.29 -6.21
CA ALA A 132 -6.67 10.59 -5.19
C ALA A 132 -6.04 10.41 -3.81
N LEU A 133 -5.87 11.50 -3.08
CA LEU A 133 -5.21 11.54 -1.77
C LEU A 133 -5.94 12.50 -0.83
N ALA A 134 -6.76 11.95 0.07
CA ALA A 134 -7.47 12.74 1.08
C ALA A 134 -6.55 13.13 2.26
N ASP A 135 -5.72 12.22 2.75
CA ASP A 135 -4.75 12.50 3.81
C ASP A 135 -3.57 13.33 3.29
N ARG A 136 -3.54 14.60 3.68
CA ARG A 136 -2.47 15.56 3.34
C ARG A 136 -1.60 15.90 4.54
N SER A 137 -1.57 15.04 5.53
CA SER A 137 -0.70 15.20 6.70
C SER A 137 0.79 15.24 6.29
N PRO A 138 1.65 15.84 7.12
CA PRO A 138 3.09 15.87 6.84
C PRO A 138 3.69 14.50 6.60
N GLY A 139 3.27 13.49 7.38
CA GLY A 139 3.76 12.12 7.24
C GLY A 139 3.35 11.46 5.93
N GLN A 140 2.10 11.68 5.48
CA GLN A 140 1.61 11.11 4.23
C GLN A 140 2.25 11.80 3.01
N LEU A 141 2.32 13.12 2.99
CA LEU A 141 2.95 13.85 1.88
C LEU A 141 4.45 13.58 1.77
N ALA A 142 5.13 13.34 2.89
CA ALA A 142 6.56 13.03 2.88
C ALA A 142 6.93 11.74 2.13
N VAL A 143 5.98 10.82 1.95
CA VAL A 143 6.21 9.55 1.24
C VAL A 143 5.63 9.54 -0.19
N ILE A 144 4.89 10.57 -0.58
CA ILE A 144 4.40 10.73 -1.96
C ILE A 144 5.50 11.32 -2.83
N ASP A 145 5.65 10.82 -4.07
CA ASP A 145 6.58 11.44 -5.02
C ASP A 145 6.17 12.89 -5.27
N PRO A 146 7.07 13.86 -5.13
CA PRO A 146 6.73 15.28 -5.25
C PRO A 146 6.22 15.69 -6.63
N ARG A 147 6.42 14.85 -7.66
CA ARG A 147 5.94 15.07 -9.03
C ARG A 147 4.54 14.50 -9.27
N ALA A 148 4.01 13.66 -8.37
CA ALA A 148 2.65 13.15 -8.48
C ALA A 148 1.65 14.32 -8.47
N GLY A 149 0.67 14.28 -9.37
CA GLY A 149 -0.41 15.26 -9.40
C GLY A 149 -1.42 14.99 -8.28
N LEU A 150 -1.83 16.04 -7.59
CA LEU A 150 -2.93 16.03 -6.62
C LEU A 150 -3.93 17.11 -6.99
N CYS A 151 -5.21 16.87 -6.73
CA CYS A 151 -6.25 17.89 -6.96
C CYS A 151 -6.28 18.88 -5.81
N ALA A 152 -6.15 20.16 -6.12
CA ALA A 152 -6.27 21.25 -5.15
C ALA A 152 -6.88 22.48 -5.82
N ASP A 153 -7.91 23.05 -5.19
CA ASP A 153 -8.58 24.29 -5.61
C ASP A 153 -9.00 24.30 -7.11
N GLY A 154 -9.53 23.16 -7.57
CA GLY A 154 -9.99 22.99 -8.96
C GLY A 154 -8.88 22.80 -9.99
N ALA A 155 -7.65 22.60 -9.58
CA ALA A 155 -6.50 22.35 -10.45
C ALA A 155 -5.75 21.07 -10.04
N VAL A 156 -4.92 20.54 -10.98
CA VAL A 156 -3.93 19.51 -10.66
C VAL A 156 -2.61 20.20 -10.39
N VAL A 157 -2.10 20.01 -9.18
CA VAL A 157 -0.81 20.56 -8.74
C VAL A 157 0.15 19.45 -8.37
N ALA A 158 1.45 19.70 -8.42
CA ALA A 158 2.43 18.72 -7.98
C ALA A 158 2.37 18.56 -6.44
N ALA A 159 2.45 17.34 -5.95
CA ALA A 159 2.41 17.05 -4.52
C ALA A 159 3.47 17.85 -3.73
N GLY A 160 4.66 18.01 -4.30
CA GLY A 160 5.75 18.79 -3.69
C GLY A 160 5.49 20.30 -3.59
N SER A 161 4.45 20.83 -4.23
CA SER A 161 4.05 22.25 -4.10
C SER A 161 2.97 22.48 -3.04
N LEU A 162 2.39 21.40 -2.48
CA LEU A 162 1.35 21.51 -1.46
C LEU A 162 1.95 21.66 -0.06
N ALA A 163 1.41 22.60 0.69
CA ALA A 163 1.68 22.67 2.11
C ALA A 163 0.96 21.52 2.83
N PRO A 164 1.65 20.78 3.72
CA PRO A 164 0.99 19.78 4.54
C PRO A 164 -0.15 20.38 5.36
N ALA A 165 -1.25 19.66 5.47
CA ALA A 165 -2.43 20.08 6.20
C ALA A 165 -3.03 18.91 6.99
N GLY A 166 -3.63 19.23 8.14
CA GLY A 166 -4.32 18.25 8.96
C GLY A 166 -3.40 17.33 9.77
N ARG A 167 -4.01 16.29 10.32
CA ARG A 167 -3.34 15.20 11.04
C ARG A 167 -3.49 13.92 10.21
N ALA A 168 -2.57 12.99 10.40
CA ALA A 168 -2.68 11.66 9.81
C ALA A 168 -3.99 11.01 10.25
N THR A 169 -4.73 10.51 9.26
CA THR A 169 -6.01 9.83 9.44
C THR A 169 -5.83 8.35 9.68
N LYS A 170 -4.68 7.82 9.26
CA LYS A 170 -4.32 6.40 9.38
C LYS A 170 -3.04 6.23 10.19
N LEU A 171 -2.99 5.11 10.92
CA LEU A 171 -1.75 4.67 11.54
C LEU A 171 -0.81 4.10 10.47
N PRO A 172 0.53 4.27 10.63
CA PRO A 172 1.46 3.67 9.69
C PRO A 172 1.38 2.14 9.78
N HIS A 173 1.47 1.48 8.62
CA HIS A 173 1.70 0.06 8.57
C HIS A 173 3.13 -0.25 9.04
N CYS A 174 3.30 -1.27 9.86
CA CYS A 174 4.63 -1.76 10.20
C CYS A 174 4.95 -2.96 9.33
N ILE A 175 5.92 -2.80 8.43
CA ILE A 175 6.34 -3.84 7.49
C ILE A 175 7.57 -4.53 8.05
N LEU A 176 7.44 -5.78 8.45
CA LEU A 176 8.54 -6.60 8.95
C LEU A 176 9.12 -7.43 7.80
N GLU A 177 10.22 -6.99 7.22
CA GLU A 177 10.93 -7.72 6.17
C GLU A 177 11.96 -8.66 6.78
N PHE A 178 11.98 -9.92 6.37
CA PHE A 178 12.93 -10.92 6.78
C PHE A 178 13.49 -11.71 5.59
N THR A 179 14.72 -12.17 5.71
CA THR A 179 15.46 -12.80 4.61
C THR A 179 15.75 -14.28 4.92
N ALA A 180 15.66 -15.13 3.90
CA ALA A 180 16.10 -16.52 4.00
C ALA A 180 17.54 -16.61 4.53
N GLY A 181 17.80 -17.58 5.38
CA GLY A 181 19.12 -17.74 6.02
C GLY A 181 19.34 -16.93 7.29
N THR A 182 18.53 -15.89 7.57
CA THR A 182 18.52 -15.26 8.91
C THR A 182 18.27 -16.33 9.96
N SER A 183 19.07 -16.37 11.02
CA SER A 183 19.03 -17.49 11.97
C SER A 183 18.75 -17.04 13.41
N HIS A 184 18.05 -17.91 14.15
CA HIS A 184 17.86 -17.80 15.59
C HIS A 184 17.77 -19.19 16.21
N GLY A 185 18.50 -19.40 17.33
CA GLY A 185 18.50 -20.69 18.04
C GLY A 185 18.98 -21.87 17.18
N GLY A 186 19.94 -21.66 16.28
CA GLY A 186 20.45 -22.69 15.37
C GLY A 186 19.52 -23.02 14.18
N ARG A 187 18.38 -22.35 14.05
CA ARG A 187 17.44 -22.55 12.94
C ARG A 187 17.45 -21.36 12.00
N ALA A 188 17.71 -21.61 10.71
CA ALA A 188 17.65 -20.60 9.67
C ALA A 188 16.24 -20.46 9.11
N LEU A 189 15.84 -19.23 8.72
CA LEU A 189 14.57 -18.95 8.07
C LEU A 189 14.57 -19.58 6.68
N PRO A 190 13.49 -20.29 6.29
CA PRO A 190 13.44 -21.03 5.03
C PRO A 190 13.22 -20.15 3.82
N ARG A 191 12.64 -18.95 4.00
CA ARG A 191 12.27 -18.04 2.89
C ARG A 191 12.40 -16.59 3.31
N SER A 192 12.71 -15.73 2.33
CA SER A 192 12.52 -14.28 2.45
C SER A 192 11.05 -13.94 2.26
N SER A 193 10.51 -13.05 3.08
CA SER A 193 9.16 -12.55 2.95
C SER A 193 8.95 -11.27 3.78
N ARG A 194 7.73 -10.78 3.84
CA ARG A 194 7.35 -9.64 4.69
C ARG A 194 6.01 -9.90 5.37
N ILE A 195 5.87 -9.40 6.58
CA ILE A 195 4.61 -9.33 7.30
C ILE A 195 4.20 -7.86 7.37
N ILE A 196 2.96 -7.57 6.98
CA ILE A 196 2.34 -6.26 7.07
C ILE A 196 1.48 -6.24 8.31
N LEU A 197 1.85 -5.42 9.29
CA LEU A 197 1.06 -5.21 10.49
C LEU A 197 0.23 -3.95 10.30
N ARG A 198 -1.08 -4.10 10.32
CA ARG A 198 -2.04 -3.01 10.24
C ARG A 198 -2.69 -2.83 11.60
N PHE A 199 -2.85 -1.57 12.02
CA PHE A 199 -3.34 -1.23 13.34
C PHE A 199 -4.54 -0.29 13.25
N GLY A 200 -5.65 -0.70 13.87
CA GLY A 200 -6.88 0.07 13.86
C GLY A 200 -7.72 -0.12 12.60
N ASP A 201 -8.75 0.68 12.50
CA ASP A 201 -9.62 0.74 11.34
C ASP A 201 -8.97 1.64 10.28
N GLU A 202 -9.06 1.25 9.04
CA GLU A 202 -8.43 1.95 7.92
C GLU A 202 -9.49 2.26 6.87
N PRO A 203 -10.25 3.34 7.07
CA PRO A 203 -11.26 3.74 6.09
C PRO A 203 -10.57 4.07 4.75
N ILE A 204 -11.23 3.76 3.66
CA ILE A 204 -10.90 4.31 2.36
C ILE A 204 -11.46 5.72 2.35
N GLU A 205 -10.58 6.70 2.30
CA GLU A 205 -10.96 8.08 2.36
C GLU A 205 -11.29 8.62 0.98
N SER A 206 -12.40 9.32 0.89
CA SER A 206 -12.82 10.04 -0.29
C SER A 206 -12.03 11.33 -0.43
N ASP A 207 -11.37 11.53 -1.57
CA ASP A 207 -10.81 12.82 -1.97
C ASP A 207 -11.87 13.60 -2.75
N GLU A 208 -12.59 14.48 -2.07
CA GLU A 208 -13.67 15.27 -2.65
C GLU A 208 -13.21 16.18 -3.79
N GLN A 209 -12.00 16.70 -3.74
CA GLN A 209 -11.45 17.53 -4.80
C GLN A 209 -11.14 16.70 -6.05
N PHE A 210 -10.62 15.50 -5.87
CA PHE A 210 -10.42 14.55 -6.97
C PHE A 210 -11.77 14.14 -7.59
N LEU A 211 -12.78 13.85 -6.78
CA LEU A 211 -14.12 13.50 -7.25
C LEU A 211 -14.75 14.64 -8.06
N ALA A 212 -14.69 15.86 -7.57
CA ALA A 212 -15.23 17.03 -8.28
C ALA A 212 -14.56 17.25 -9.63
N MET A 213 -13.27 16.92 -9.76
CA MET A 213 -12.51 17.04 -11.00
C MET A 213 -12.64 15.83 -11.93
N THR A 214 -13.23 14.73 -11.49
CA THR A 214 -13.29 13.46 -12.24
C THR A 214 -13.77 13.61 -13.69
N PRO A 215 -14.81 14.39 -14.03
CA PRO A 215 -15.26 14.51 -15.43
C PRO A 215 -14.21 15.11 -16.36
N VAL A 216 -13.37 16.00 -15.85
CA VAL A 216 -12.28 16.62 -16.61
C VAL A 216 -11.07 15.69 -16.66
N LEU A 217 -10.72 15.10 -15.53
CA LEU A 217 -9.57 14.20 -15.41
C LEU A 217 -9.71 12.97 -16.30
N ALA A 218 -10.90 12.32 -16.29
CA ALA A 218 -11.12 11.11 -17.06
C ALA A 218 -11.00 11.34 -18.57
N LYS A 219 -11.48 12.49 -19.09
CA LYS A 219 -11.28 12.87 -20.50
C LYS A 219 -9.81 13.10 -20.85
N ALA A 220 -9.02 13.61 -19.92
CA ALA A 220 -7.59 13.88 -20.12
C ALA A 220 -6.72 12.63 -19.90
N ALA A 221 -7.17 11.68 -19.09
CA ALA A 221 -6.40 10.51 -18.69
C ALA A 221 -6.38 9.41 -19.75
N ARG A 222 -5.41 8.49 -19.64
CA ARG A 222 -5.32 7.27 -20.44
C ARG A 222 -5.96 6.09 -19.74
N ALA A 223 -5.74 5.97 -18.43
CA ALA A 223 -6.17 4.83 -17.63
C ALA A 223 -6.46 5.26 -16.19
N GLY A 224 -7.19 4.43 -15.48
CA GLY A 224 -7.42 4.52 -14.04
C GLY A 224 -7.07 3.23 -13.35
N LEU A 225 -6.44 3.32 -12.19
CA LEU A 225 -6.17 2.20 -11.29
C LEU A 225 -6.91 2.41 -9.99
N VAL A 226 -7.88 1.54 -9.73
CA VAL A 226 -8.63 1.50 -8.46
C VAL A 226 -8.05 0.42 -7.57
N SER A 227 -7.75 0.78 -6.34
CA SER A 227 -7.27 -0.13 -5.30
C SER A 227 -7.92 0.20 -3.95
N GLY A 228 -7.74 -0.68 -2.96
CA GLY A 228 -8.12 -0.38 -1.58
C GLY A 228 -9.17 -1.29 -0.96
N LEU A 229 -9.80 -2.19 -1.71
CA LEU A 229 -10.80 -3.12 -1.14
C LEU A 229 -10.19 -4.35 -0.46
N ASN A 230 -8.93 -4.67 -0.71
CA ASN A 230 -8.24 -5.80 -0.08
C ASN A 230 -8.07 -5.65 1.43
N GLY A 231 -8.09 -4.42 1.91
CA GLY A 231 -7.98 -4.11 3.31
C GLY A 231 -9.29 -4.20 4.08
N LEU A 232 -10.40 -4.39 3.40
CA LEU A 232 -11.72 -4.41 4.01
C LEU A 232 -12.04 -5.83 4.50
N PRO A 233 -12.15 -6.06 5.83
CA PRO A 233 -12.47 -7.38 6.35
C PRO A 233 -13.89 -7.80 5.96
N ASP A 234 -14.09 -9.11 5.82
CA ASP A 234 -15.41 -9.72 5.60
C ASP A 234 -16.19 -9.95 6.90
N ASP A 235 -15.64 -9.55 8.04
CA ASP A 235 -16.32 -9.74 9.31
C ASP A 235 -17.51 -8.76 9.45
N ALA A 236 -18.55 -9.21 10.12
CA ALA A 236 -19.75 -8.43 10.40
C ALA A 236 -19.50 -7.24 11.35
N ALA A 237 -18.28 -7.12 11.88
CA ALA A 237 -17.92 -6.10 12.86
C ALA A 237 -17.55 -4.75 12.21
N GLN A 238 -17.30 -4.73 10.90
CA GLN A 238 -16.99 -3.51 10.17
C GLN A 238 -17.94 -3.32 8.99
N ASP A 239 -18.70 -2.21 8.99
CA ASP A 239 -19.51 -1.81 7.85
C ASP A 239 -18.62 -1.04 6.85
N ASN A 240 -18.37 -1.65 5.69
CA ASN A 240 -17.61 -1.07 4.59
C ASN A 240 -18.51 -0.61 3.43
N SER A 241 -19.80 -0.46 3.68
CA SER A 241 -20.77 -0.14 2.63
C SER A 241 -20.52 1.22 2.00
N ALA A 242 -20.13 2.21 2.79
CA ALA A 242 -19.81 3.56 2.32
C ALA A 242 -18.60 3.58 1.40
N GLU A 243 -17.51 2.90 1.79
CA GLU A 243 -16.28 2.80 1.00
C GLU A 243 -16.53 2.07 -0.32
N ARG A 244 -17.28 0.97 -0.28
CA ARG A 244 -17.66 0.22 -1.49
C ARG A 244 -18.54 1.04 -2.41
N HIS A 245 -19.50 1.78 -1.85
CA HIS A 245 -20.36 2.69 -2.62
C HIS A 245 -19.53 3.77 -3.30
N TRP A 246 -18.65 4.40 -2.57
CA TRP A 246 -17.78 5.44 -3.11
C TRP A 246 -16.87 4.93 -4.24
N LEU A 247 -16.23 3.75 -4.07
CA LEU A 247 -15.39 3.16 -5.11
C LEU A 247 -16.19 2.83 -6.38
N ARG A 248 -17.41 2.29 -6.24
CA ARG A 248 -18.29 2.06 -7.38
C ARG A 248 -18.66 3.36 -8.09
N ALA A 249 -19.03 4.39 -7.32
CA ALA A 249 -19.33 5.70 -7.89
C ALA A 249 -18.14 6.31 -8.64
N LEU A 250 -16.93 6.15 -8.12
CA LEU A 250 -15.71 6.61 -8.79
C LEU A 250 -15.48 5.88 -10.11
N VAL A 251 -15.59 4.55 -10.13
CA VAL A 251 -15.42 3.74 -11.34
C VAL A 251 -16.48 4.08 -12.38
N GLN A 252 -17.74 4.21 -11.95
CA GLN A 252 -18.83 4.61 -12.83
C GLN A 252 -18.59 6.00 -13.44
N ALA A 253 -18.17 6.97 -12.61
CA ALA A 253 -17.83 8.31 -13.08
C ALA A 253 -16.69 8.31 -14.10
N TRP A 254 -15.70 7.45 -13.93
CA TRP A 254 -14.61 7.28 -14.90
C TRP A 254 -15.12 6.67 -16.23
N SER A 255 -15.98 5.66 -16.13
CA SER A 255 -16.61 5.03 -17.30
C SER A 255 -17.49 6.01 -18.06
N ASP A 256 -18.37 6.74 -17.37
CA ASP A 256 -19.27 7.71 -17.97
C ASP A 256 -18.52 8.89 -18.62
N ALA A 257 -17.37 9.26 -18.07
CA ALA A 257 -16.51 10.28 -18.65
C ALA A 257 -15.66 9.77 -19.82
N GLY A 258 -15.74 8.48 -20.15
CA GLY A 258 -15.08 7.87 -21.30
C GLY A 258 -13.59 7.59 -21.09
N LEU A 259 -13.19 7.18 -19.87
CA LEU A 259 -11.84 6.71 -19.62
C LEU A 259 -11.58 5.42 -20.42
N ASP A 260 -10.48 5.36 -21.16
CA ASP A 260 -10.20 4.25 -22.08
C ASP A 260 -9.97 2.91 -21.37
N VAL A 261 -9.29 2.95 -20.21
CA VAL A 261 -8.93 1.75 -19.43
C VAL A 261 -9.15 2.02 -17.96
N ILE A 262 -9.89 1.13 -17.32
CA ILE A 262 -10.04 1.09 -15.87
C ILE A 262 -9.53 -0.27 -15.40
N HIS A 263 -8.56 -0.27 -14.50
CA HIS A 263 -7.99 -1.48 -13.94
C HIS A 263 -8.45 -1.66 -12.49
N HIS A 264 -8.99 -2.85 -12.21
CA HIS A 264 -9.26 -3.33 -10.85
C HIS A 264 -8.26 -4.42 -10.51
N GLU A 265 -7.60 -4.31 -9.41
CA GLU A 265 -6.69 -5.34 -8.97
C GLU A 265 -7.46 -6.47 -8.28
N LEU A 266 -7.45 -7.68 -8.86
CA LEU A 266 -8.16 -8.82 -8.28
C LEU A 266 -7.65 -9.20 -6.89
N ALA A 267 -6.39 -8.93 -6.58
CA ALA A 267 -5.83 -9.11 -5.25
C ALA A 267 -6.52 -8.21 -4.19
N GLU A 268 -7.18 -7.15 -4.62
CA GLU A 268 -8.01 -6.30 -3.77
C GLU A 268 -9.33 -6.96 -3.33
N PHE A 269 -9.66 -8.13 -3.89
CA PHE A 269 -10.90 -8.84 -3.62
C PHE A 269 -10.62 -10.29 -3.18
N PRO A 270 -9.82 -10.53 -2.12
CA PRO A 270 -9.39 -11.86 -1.75
C PRO A 270 -10.49 -12.72 -1.13
N SER A 271 -11.59 -12.12 -0.70
CA SER A 271 -12.72 -12.80 -0.09
C SER A 271 -13.81 -13.13 -1.12
N PRO A 272 -14.70 -14.09 -0.86
CA PRO A 272 -15.88 -14.36 -1.69
C PRO A 272 -16.75 -13.10 -1.88
N ARG A 273 -16.85 -12.24 -0.88
CA ARG A 273 -17.58 -10.98 -0.95
C ARG A 273 -16.88 -9.99 -1.88
N GLY A 274 -15.56 -9.84 -1.75
CA GLY A 274 -14.77 -8.98 -2.63
C GLY A 274 -14.83 -9.42 -4.09
N LEU A 275 -14.79 -10.73 -4.37
CA LEU A 275 -14.95 -11.25 -5.74
C LEU A 275 -16.33 -10.91 -6.34
N ARG A 276 -17.41 -10.97 -5.52
CA ARG A 276 -18.74 -10.53 -5.97
C ARG A 276 -18.77 -9.04 -6.28
N ASP A 277 -18.12 -8.24 -5.45
CA ASP A 277 -18.02 -6.79 -5.69
C ASP A 277 -17.25 -6.49 -6.97
N ALA A 278 -16.13 -7.17 -7.22
CA ALA A 278 -15.37 -7.04 -8.46
C ALA A 278 -16.22 -7.38 -9.69
N ALA A 279 -16.99 -8.49 -9.65
CA ALA A 279 -17.88 -8.87 -10.74
C ALA A 279 -19.01 -7.85 -10.99
N THR A 280 -19.37 -7.06 -9.97
CA THR A 280 -20.39 -6.01 -10.11
C THR A 280 -19.80 -4.72 -10.72
N LEU A 281 -18.49 -4.49 -10.53
CA LEU A 281 -17.80 -3.32 -11.05
C LEU A 281 -17.32 -3.51 -12.51
N GLY A 282 -17.12 -4.75 -12.96
CA GLY A 282 -16.76 -5.10 -14.34
C GLY A 282 -17.97 -5.21 -15.23
#